data_3db75bf0231625c0d1064e1ceb39833a
#
_entry.id   3db75bf0231625c0d1064e1ceb39833a
#
_cell.length_a   1.000
_cell.length_b   1.000
_cell.length_c   1.000
_cell.angle_alpha   90.00
_cell.angle_beta   90.00
_cell.angle_gamma   90.00
#
_symmetry.space_group_name_H-M   'P 1'
#
loop_
_entity.id
_entity.type
_entity.pdbx_description
1 polymer ?
#
loop_
_entity_poly.entity_id
_entity_poly.type
_entity_poly.pdbx_seq_one_letter_code
_entity_poly.pdbx_strand_id
1 'polypeptide(L)'
;LLPTSHAAVRGRIDHWLEQAGIRPTVAGEFEDSALLKTFGASGMGLFPATEWVRQDLLSRYGVHRLAPCEGVTERFFAIGTERKVRHPLVQRLLRPPLHDSLAPVTVPL
;
A
#
# COMPACT_ATOMS: atom_id res chain seq x y z
N LEU A 1 -2.23 10.30 -9.00
CA LEU A 1 -2.95 9.05 -9.20
C LEU A 1 -3.36 8.48 -7.84
N LEU A 2 -4.55 7.95 -7.73
CA LEU A 2 -5.08 7.45 -6.46
C LEU A 2 -5.66 6.03 -6.61
N PRO A 3 -5.72 5.25 -5.53
CA PRO A 3 -6.58 4.07 -5.47
C PRO A 3 -8.05 4.47 -5.63
N THR A 4 -8.89 3.58 -6.16
CA THR A 4 -10.34 3.83 -6.21
C THR A 4 -10.95 3.98 -4.81
N SER A 5 -12.16 4.52 -4.75
CA SER A 5 -12.91 4.68 -3.50
C SER A 5 -13.20 3.37 -2.75
N HIS A 6 -13.13 2.23 -3.45
CA HIS A 6 -13.30 0.90 -2.85
C HIS A 6 -12.07 0.41 -2.06
N ALA A 7 -10.90 0.99 -2.30
CA ALA A 7 -9.70 0.64 -1.55
C ALA A 7 -9.76 1.19 -0.12
N ALA A 8 -9.52 0.34 0.86
CA ALA A 8 -9.59 0.73 2.28
C ALA A 8 -8.63 1.88 2.63
N VAL A 9 -7.50 2.00 1.93
CA VAL A 9 -6.51 3.06 2.14
C VAL A 9 -6.95 4.41 1.57
N ARG A 10 -7.86 4.44 0.58
CA ARG A 10 -8.25 5.68 -0.12
C ARG A 10 -8.82 6.72 0.84
N GLY A 11 -9.73 6.34 1.71
CA GLY A 11 -10.31 7.27 2.68
C GLY A 11 -9.28 7.88 3.63
N ARG A 12 -8.24 7.13 3.99
CA ARG A 12 -7.14 7.64 4.82
C ARG A 12 -6.26 8.62 4.05
N ILE A 13 -6.00 8.37 2.78
CA ILE A 13 -5.26 9.28 1.91
C ILE A 13 -6.05 10.58 1.72
N ASP A 14 -7.33 10.49 1.41
CA ASP A 14 -8.19 11.66 1.23
C ASP A 14 -8.25 12.53 2.49
N HIS A 15 -8.41 11.90 3.65
CA HIS A 15 -8.38 12.59 4.94
C HIS A 15 -7.02 13.27 5.20
N TRP A 16 -5.92 12.59 4.92
CA TRP A 16 -4.57 13.16 5.07
C TRP A 16 -4.37 14.38 4.15
N LEU A 17 -4.80 14.28 2.89
CA LEU A 17 -4.74 15.41 1.95
C LEU A 17 -5.56 16.61 2.44
N GLU A 18 -6.75 16.35 2.96
CA GLU A 18 -7.63 17.39 3.53
C GLU A 18 -6.97 18.08 4.75
N GLN A 19 -6.43 17.29 5.68
CA GLN A 19 -5.71 17.83 6.85
C GLN A 19 -4.47 18.63 6.47
N ALA A 20 -3.79 18.22 5.42
CA ALA A 20 -2.63 18.94 4.88
C ALA A 20 -3.02 20.18 4.04
N GLY A 21 -4.30 20.42 3.81
CA GLY A 21 -4.78 21.51 2.94
C GLY A 21 -4.47 21.30 1.46
N ILE A 22 -4.20 20.06 1.04
CA ILE A 22 -3.82 19.72 -0.32
C ILE A 22 -5.08 19.32 -1.11
N ARG A 23 -5.32 19.99 -2.20
CA ARG A 23 -6.41 19.68 -3.15
C ARG A 23 -5.82 19.22 -4.48
N PRO A 24 -5.52 17.94 -4.64
CA PRO A 24 -4.90 17.45 -5.86
C PRO A 24 -5.90 17.40 -7.01
N THR A 25 -5.42 17.61 -8.22
CA THR A 25 -6.13 17.19 -9.43
C THR A 25 -5.89 15.70 -9.62
N VAL A 26 -6.94 14.90 -9.56
CA VAL A 26 -6.86 13.46 -9.73
C VAL A 26 -6.77 13.14 -11.23
N ALA A 27 -5.60 12.74 -11.69
CA ALA A 27 -5.37 12.37 -13.09
C ALA A 27 -5.83 10.93 -13.42
N GLY A 28 -6.02 10.09 -12.43
CA GLY A 28 -6.51 8.73 -12.62
C GLY A 28 -6.76 8.00 -11.30
N GLU A 29 -7.67 7.04 -11.34
CA GLU A 29 -7.99 6.15 -10.22
C GLU A 29 -7.83 4.70 -10.65
N PHE A 30 -7.25 3.87 -9.77
CA PHE A 30 -6.88 2.50 -10.06
C PHE A 30 -7.32 1.55 -8.95
N GLU A 31 -7.93 0.45 -9.32
CA GLU A 31 -8.21 -0.65 -8.38
C GLU A 31 -6.95 -1.49 -8.12
N ASP A 32 -6.12 -1.63 -9.15
CA ASP A 32 -4.91 -2.44 -9.12
C ASP A 32 -3.69 -1.56 -8.80
N SER A 33 -2.99 -1.91 -7.72
CA SER A 33 -1.81 -1.18 -7.29
C SER A 33 -0.61 -1.33 -8.25
N ALA A 34 -0.55 -2.40 -9.04
CA ALA A 34 0.50 -2.57 -10.03
C ALA A 34 0.29 -1.63 -11.22
N LEU A 35 -0.95 -1.49 -11.67
CA LEU A 35 -1.31 -0.51 -12.70
C LEU A 35 -1.05 0.92 -12.23
N LEU A 36 -1.46 1.26 -11.03
CA LEU A 36 -1.19 2.57 -10.44
C LEU A 36 0.30 2.92 -10.46
N LYS A 37 1.16 1.98 -10.06
CA LYS A 37 2.63 2.14 -10.09
C LYS A 37 3.16 2.28 -11.51
N THR A 38 2.66 1.49 -12.45
CA THR A 38 3.08 1.51 -13.86
C THR A 38 2.78 2.85 -14.50
N PHE A 39 1.58 3.36 -14.34
CA PHE A 39 1.19 4.67 -14.86
C PHE A 39 1.92 5.82 -14.14
N GLY A 40 2.13 5.71 -12.83
CA GLY A 40 2.92 6.67 -12.07
C GLY A 40 4.37 6.72 -12.55
N ALA A 41 4.98 5.57 -12.77
CA ALA A 41 6.36 5.46 -13.28
C ALA A 41 6.51 6.00 -14.71
N SER A 42 5.46 5.97 -15.53
CA SER A 42 5.46 6.59 -16.86
C SER A 42 5.37 8.13 -16.83
N GLY A 43 5.34 8.73 -15.65
CA GLY A 43 5.28 10.18 -15.49
C GLY A 43 3.87 10.77 -15.52
N MET A 44 2.83 9.93 -15.38
CA MET A 44 1.45 10.41 -15.40
C MET A 44 1.08 11.26 -14.17
N GLY A 45 1.81 11.12 -13.08
CA GLY A 45 1.63 11.92 -11.88
C GLY A 45 2.21 11.27 -10.61
N LEU A 46 1.98 11.92 -9.48
CA LEU A 46 2.35 11.40 -8.18
C LEU A 46 1.40 10.26 -7.78
N PHE A 47 1.90 9.30 -7.03
CA PHE A 47 1.11 8.18 -6.54
C PHE A 47 1.56 7.73 -5.13
N PRO A 48 0.63 7.25 -4.29
CA PRO A 48 0.97 6.67 -3.01
C PRO A 48 1.50 5.24 -3.17
N ALA A 49 2.43 4.86 -2.32
CA ALA A 49 2.92 3.49 -2.23
C ALA A 49 3.28 3.15 -0.79
N THR A 50 3.20 1.88 -0.44
CA THR A 50 3.62 1.42 0.88
C THR A 50 5.14 1.44 1.00
N GLU A 51 5.64 1.73 2.20
CA GLU A 51 7.08 1.77 2.48
C GLU A 51 7.76 0.40 2.21
N TRP A 52 7.03 -0.70 2.31
CA TRP A 52 7.55 -2.04 2.02
C TRP A 52 8.10 -2.22 0.61
N VAL A 53 7.49 -1.58 -0.36
CA VAL A 53 7.90 -1.70 -1.77
C VAL A 53 8.80 -0.56 -2.23
N ARG A 54 9.23 0.31 -1.32
CA ARG A 54 10.06 1.48 -1.66
C ARG A 54 11.31 1.12 -2.45
N GLN A 55 12.10 0.19 -1.95
CA GLN A 55 13.34 -0.23 -2.59
C GLN A 55 13.11 -0.75 -4.02
N ASP A 56 12.07 -1.57 -4.18
CA ASP A 56 11.69 -2.13 -5.46
C ASP A 56 11.23 -1.04 -6.44
N LEU A 57 10.45 -0.09 -5.96
CA LEU A 57 10.00 1.04 -6.76
C LEU A 57 11.15 1.93 -7.25
N LEU A 58 12.07 2.28 -6.36
CA LEU A 58 13.23 3.08 -6.70
C LEU A 58 14.13 2.37 -7.73
N SER A 59 14.36 1.06 -7.55
CA SER A 59 15.29 0.31 -8.41
C SER A 59 14.70 -0.09 -9.75
N ARG A 60 13.42 -0.48 -9.79
CA ARG A 60 12.78 -1.02 -11.00
C ARG A 60 12.09 0.04 -11.85
N TYR A 61 11.51 1.05 -11.22
CA TYR A 61 10.68 2.03 -11.92
C TYR A 61 11.34 3.39 -12.07
N GLY A 62 12.51 3.60 -11.48
CA GLY A 62 13.22 4.88 -11.57
C GLY A 62 12.45 6.07 -10.99
N VAL A 63 11.52 5.82 -10.06
CA VAL A 63 10.73 6.85 -9.39
C VAL A 63 11.49 7.44 -8.21
N HIS A 64 11.09 8.61 -7.75
CA HIS A 64 11.67 9.27 -6.60
C HIS A 64 10.65 9.38 -5.46
N ARG A 65 11.11 9.12 -4.24
CA ARG A 65 10.31 9.38 -3.04
C ARG A 65 10.26 10.87 -2.78
N LEU A 66 9.07 11.43 -2.61
CA LEU A 66 8.88 12.84 -2.28
C LEU A 66 8.79 13.05 -0.76
N ALA A 67 7.78 12.47 -0.14
CA ALA A 67 7.50 12.62 1.28
C ALA A 67 6.70 11.43 1.82
N PRO A 68 6.73 11.17 3.14
CA PRO A 68 5.80 10.24 3.75
C PRO A 68 4.41 10.87 3.86
N CYS A 69 3.37 10.05 3.77
CA CYS A 69 2.02 10.43 4.18
C CYS A 69 1.87 10.10 5.66
N GLU A 70 2.29 10.99 6.53
CA GLU A 70 2.35 10.74 7.97
C GLU A 70 0.98 10.36 8.55
N GLY A 71 0.95 9.27 9.33
CA GLY A 71 -0.29 8.74 9.92
C GLY A 71 -1.15 7.91 8.97
N VAL A 72 -0.82 7.84 7.68
CA VAL A 72 -1.51 6.96 6.74
C VAL A 72 -0.85 5.59 6.73
N THR A 73 -1.65 4.57 7.01
CA THR A 73 -1.20 3.18 7.06
C THR A 73 -2.12 2.28 6.27
N GLU A 74 -1.58 1.22 5.72
CA GLU A 74 -2.34 0.15 5.09
C GLU A 74 -2.21 -1.13 5.93
N ARG A 75 -3.32 -1.86 6.06
CA ARG A 75 -3.36 -3.10 6.83
C ARG A 75 -3.43 -4.29 5.90
N PHE A 76 -2.55 -5.24 6.11
CA PHE A 76 -2.53 -6.49 5.38
C PHE A 76 -2.95 -7.64 6.29
N PHE A 77 -3.80 -8.51 5.78
CA PHE A 77 -4.36 -9.65 6.50
C PHE A 77 -3.99 -10.94 5.78
N ALA A 78 -3.51 -11.91 6.52
CA ALA A 78 -3.46 -13.29 6.04
C ALA A 78 -4.80 -13.96 6.36
N ILE A 79 -5.54 -14.36 5.34
CA ILE A 79 -6.86 -14.97 5.49
C ILE A 79 -6.77 -16.42 5.04
N GLY A 80 -7.24 -17.32 5.90
CA GLY A 80 -7.27 -18.75 5.60
C GLY A 80 -8.25 -19.50 6.49
N THR A 81 -8.53 -20.76 6.13
CA THR A 81 -9.25 -21.67 7.02
C THR A 81 -8.30 -22.20 8.10
N GLU A 82 -8.80 -22.57 9.29
CA GLU A 82 -7.99 -23.15 10.37
C GLU A 82 -7.11 -24.31 9.90
N ARG A 83 -7.63 -25.18 9.05
CA ARG A 83 -6.89 -26.31 8.51
C ARG A 83 -5.70 -25.86 7.65
N LYS A 84 -5.89 -24.85 6.82
CA LYS A 84 -4.82 -24.33 5.92
C LYS A 84 -3.78 -23.54 6.69
N VAL A 85 -4.21 -22.75 7.67
CA VAL A 85 -3.30 -21.97 8.52
C VAL A 85 -2.35 -22.86 9.33
N ARG A 86 -2.77 -24.06 9.72
CA ARG A 86 -1.94 -25.04 10.43
C ARG A 86 -0.92 -25.76 9.55
N HIS A 87 -1.00 -25.63 8.24
CA HIS A 87 -0.04 -26.26 7.33
C HIS A 87 1.38 -25.70 7.56
N PRO A 88 2.43 -26.55 7.67
CA PRO A 88 3.77 -26.09 8.00
C PRO A 88 4.35 -25.03 7.06
N LEU A 89 4.07 -25.11 5.76
CA LEU A 89 4.51 -24.10 4.79
C LEU A 89 3.80 -22.76 4.99
N VAL A 90 2.51 -22.78 5.31
CA VAL A 90 1.76 -21.56 5.62
C VAL A 90 2.29 -20.91 6.89
N GLN A 91 2.59 -21.72 7.92
CA GLN A 91 3.21 -21.23 9.16
C GLN A 91 4.57 -20.57 8.90
N ARG A 92 5.36 -21.10 7.97
CA ARG A 92 6.64 -20.48 7.58
C ARG A 92 6.45 -19.14 6.89
N LEU A 93 5.43 -19.00 6.06
CA LEU A 93 5.08 -17.73 5.41
C LEU A 93 4.56 -16.67 6.40
N LEU A 94 3.90 -17.11 7.47
CA LEU A 94 3.35 -16.22 8.49
C LEU A 94 4.37 -15.75 9.53
N ARG A 95 5.51 -16.42 9.65
CA ARG A 95 6.49 -16.14 10.72
C ARG A 95 7.29 -14.84 10.56
N PRO A 96 7.86 -14.47 9.43
CA PRO A 96 8.46 -13.17 9.22
C PRO A 96 7.77 -12.41 8.07
N PRO A 97 7.27 -11.22 8.26
CA PRO A 97 7.36 -10.32 9.41
C PRO A 97 6.15 -10.37 10.36
N LEU A 98 5.31 -11.40 10.25
CA LEU A 98 4.10 -11.55 11.04
C LEU A 98 4.43 -12.25 12.37
N HIS A 99 5.02 -11.51 13.30
CA HIS A 99 5.20 -11.99 14.66
C HIS A 99 3.85 -12.11 15.36
N ASP A 100 3.61 -13.29 15.91
CA ASP A 100 2.55 -13.67 16.83
C ASP A 100 1.13 -13.23 16.49
N SER A 101 0.36 -14.22 16.06
CA SER A 101 -1.07 -14.19 15.83
C SER A 101 -1.50 -13.61 14.47
N LEU A 102 -2.70 -13.92 14.11
CA LEU A 102 -3.49 -13.45 12.97
C LEU A 102 -3.76 -11.92 13.00
N ALA A 103 -2.90 -11.16 13.66
CA ALA A 103 -3.03 -9.72 13.70
C ALA A 103 -2.66 -9.10 12.34
N PRO A 104 -3.36 -8.07 11.92
CA PRO A 104 -3.05 -7.38 10.68
C PRO A 104 -1.68 -6.70 10.78
N VAL A 105 -0.88 -6.84 9.73
CA VAL A 105 0.34 -6.05 9.58
C VAL A 105 -0.03 -4.65 9.11
N THR A 106 0.41 -3.66 9.86
CA THR A 106 0.21 -2.26 9.53
C THR A 106 1.48 -1.71 8.91
N VAL A 107 1.38 -1.17 7.70
CA VAL A 107 2.50 -0.63 6.95
C VAL A 107 2.27 0.85 6.67
N PRO A 108 3.23 1.74 7.00
CA PRO A 108 3.12 3.15 6.65
C PRO A 108 3.20 3.37 5.13
N LEU A 109 2.53 4.39 4.70
CA LEU A 109 2.64 4.92 3.35
C LEU A 109 3.70 6.02 3.25
#